data_8fafbe7a79b4f43a2f799ab1aae93fee
#
_entry.id   8fafbe7a79b4f43a2f799ab1aae93fee
#
_cell.length_a   1.000
_cell.length_b   1.000
_cell.length_c   1.000
_cell.angle_alpha   90.00
_cell.angle_beta   90.00
_cell.angle_gamma   90.00
#
_symmetry.space_group_name_H-M   'P 1'
#
loop_
_entity.id
_entity.type
_entity.pdbx_description
1 polymer ?
#
loop_
_entity_poly.entity_id
_entity_poly.type
_entity_poly.pdbx_seq_one_letter_code
_entity_poly.pdbx_strand_id
1 'polypeptide(L)'
;MKVTIFGTGYVGLVTGACLAEMGNHVICVDIDAAKVERLKRGEIPIYEPGLESIVLRNHASGRLDFTTEVAPAIAHGELLFIAVGTPPDEDGSADMKYVLAVAASIGQHLGGYTVVVNKSTVPVGTADRVREAVAAELLARDVAIEFDVVSNPEFLKEGAAVEDCLRPDRIIVGASSARAVAALRKLYAPFNRNHDRMVVMDERSAELTKYAANAMLATKISFMNEIANIAERVGADVELVRQGIGSDPRIGYHFIYPGAGYGGSCFPKDVQALERAAHSHGYEARLLGAVEAVNRQQKGKLFELISRHFDGQLKGRTIALWGLAFKPNTDDMREAPSRQLMEALWNAGAQVRAFDPEAREETHRLYGEREDLVLCDKPHEALHGADVLAVVTEWKAFRSPDFAHIRATLAEPAIFDGRNLYDPAVVEEAGLAYYGIGRGRSLRISN
;
A
#
# COMPACT_ATOMS: atom_id res chain seq x y z
N MET A 1 7.82 3.32 27.91
CA MET A 1 7.33 4.72 27.75
C MET A 1 5.82 4.66 27.61
N LYS A 2 5.15 5.79 27.86
CA LYS A 2 3.72 5.96 27.60
C LYS A 2 3.55 6.62 26.22
N VAL A 3 2.78 6.01 25.36
CA VAL A 3 2.58 6.46 23.97
C VAL A 3 1.10 6.54 23.68
N THR A 4 0.67 7.60 23.02
CA THR A 4 -0.67 7.71 22.48
C THR A 4 -0.61 7.82 20.96
N ILE A 5 -1.50 7.11 20.28
CA ILE A 5 -1.56 7.08 18.82
C ILE A 5 -2.96 7.48 18.37
N PHE A 6 -3.07 8.55 17.61
CA PHE A 6 -4.32 9.00 17.00
C PHE A 6 -4.49 8.35 15.63
N GLY A 7 -5.56 7.60 15.48
CA GLY A 7 -5.90 6.79 14.31
C GLY A 7 -5.59 5.30 14.51
N THR A 8 -6.58 4.46 14.26
CA THR A 8 -6.48 2.99 14.26
C THR A 8 -6.64 2.42 12.85
N GLY A 9 -6.22 3.20 11.84
CA GLY A 9 -6.01 2.71 10.49
C GLY A 9 -4.78 1.79 10.43
N TYR A 10 -4.40 1.42 9.23
CA TYR A 10 -3.29 0.49 8.98
C TYR A 10 -2.01 0.90 9.72
N VAL A 11 -1.55 2.14 9.49
CA VAL A 11 -0.31 2.66 10.09
C VAL A 11 -0.40 2.75 11.62
N GLY A 12 -1.50 3.32 12.13
CA GLY A 12 -1.65 3.55 13.56
C GLY A 12 -1.77 2.26 14.35
N LEU A 13 -2.57 1.31 13.89
CA LEU A 13 -2.78 0.04 14.58
C LEU A 13 -1.51 -0.83 14.57
N VAL A 14 -0.83 -0.96 13.43
CA VAL A 14 0.43 -1.70 13.33
C VAL A 14 1.50 -1.06 14.21
N THR A 15 1.67 0.27 14.14
CA THR A 15 2.63 1.00 14.97
C THR A 15 2.34 0.81 16.46
N GLY A 16 1.06 0.96 16.87
CA GLY A 16 0.65 0.79 18.26
C GLY A 16 0.91 -0.61 18.80
N ALA A 17 0.53 -1.62 18.03
CA ALA A 17 0.75 -3.02 18.38
C ALA A 17 2.25 -3.34 18.52
N CYS A 18 3.07 -2.90 17.57
CA CYS A 18 4.51 -3.15 17.60
C CYS A 18 5.23 -2.39 18.72
N LEU A 19 4.82 -1.15 19.03
CA LEU A 19 5.37 -0.40 20.17
C LEU A 19 4.97 -1.04 21.50
N ALA A 20 3.74 -1.53 21.64
CA ALA A 20 3.29 -2.28 22.81
C ALA A 20 4.07 -3.59 22.98
N GLU A 21 4.34 -4.31 21.87
CA GLU A 21 5.15 -5.53 21.86
C GLU A 21 6.59 -5.30 22.37
N MET A 22 7.13 -4.11 22.13
CA MET A 22 8.43 -3.68 22.67
C MET A 22 8.37 -3.17 24.12
N GLY A 23 7.25 -3.38 24.83
CA GLY A 23 7.11 -3.09 26.25
C GLY A 23 6.66 -1.67 26.58
N ASN A 24 6.17 -0.90 25.62
CA ASN A 24 5.57 0.41 25.88
C ASN A 24 4.10 0.24 26.31
N HIS A 25 3.57 1.22 27.04
CA HIS A 25 2.14 1.34 27.33
C HIS A 25 1.50 2.26 26.30
N VAL A 26 0.69 1.68 25.42
CA VAL A 26 0.14 2.35 24.25
C VAL A 26 -1.37 2.49 24.35
N ILE A 27 -1.89 3.68 24.10
CA ILE A 27 -3.32 3.94 23.92
C ILE A 27 -3.52 4.39 22.46
N CYS A 28 -4.36 3.67 21.72
CA CYS A 28 -4.78 4.05 20.38
C CYS A 28 -6.16 4.74 20.45
N VAL A 29 -6.25 5.92 19.86
CA VAL A 29 -7.46 6.75 19.82
C VAL A 29 -8.06 6.71 18.42
N ASP A 30 -9.35 6.45 18.30
CA ASP A 30 -10.08 6.61 17.04
C ASP A 30 -11.43 7.28 17.31
N ILE A 31 -11.94 8.04 16.35
CA ILE A 31 -13.25 8.70 16.42
C ILE A 31 -14.41 7.72 16.18
N ASP A 32 -14.14 6.60 15.54
CA ASP A 32 -15.13 5.56 15.26
C ASP A 32 -15.33 4.64 16.49
N ALA A 33 -16.38 4.90 17.23
CA ALA A 33 -16.71 4.13 18.43
C ALA A 33 -16.98 2.65 18.12
N ALA A 34 -17.59 2.33 16.97
CA ALA A 34 -17.87 0.95 16.59
C ALA A 34 -16.57 0.18 16.34
N LYS A 35 -15.62 0.81 15.68
CA LYS A 35 -14.29 0.28 15.43
C LYS A 35 -13.49 0.08 16.73
N VAL A 36 -13.53 1.06 17.64
CA VAL A 36 -12.89 0.95 18.96
C VAL A 36 -13.46 -0.23 19.76
N GLU A 37 -14.79 -0.40 19.79
CA GLU A 37 -15.43 -1.51 20.48
C GLU A 37 -15.09 -2.87 19.83
N ARG A 38 -14.97 -2.96 18.51
CA ARG A 38 -14.50 -4.15 17.83
C ARG A 38 -13.06 -4.49 18.24
N LEU A 39 -12.16 -3.51 18.23
CA LEU A 39 -10.77 -3.68 18.64
C LEU A 39 -10.64 -4.15 20.10
N LYS A 40 -11.45 -3.62 21.03
CA LYS A 40 -11.50 -4.08 22.42
C LYS A 40 -11.95 -5.53 22.55
N ARG A 41 -12.81 -6.01 21.66
CA ARG A 41 -13.22 -7.42 21.61
C ARG A 41 -12.19 -8.31 20.89
N GLY A 42 -11.11 -7.74 20.35
CA GLY A 42 -10.09 -8.47 19.61
C GLY A 42 -10.42 -8.69 18.13
N GLU A 43 -11.43 -8.02 17.60
CA GLU A 43 -11.78 -8.05 16.17
C GLU A 43 -10.93 -7.03 15.42
N ILE A 44 -9.94 -7.51 14.65
CA ILE A 44 -9.01 -6.62 13.94
C ILE A 44 -9.64 -6.21 12.60
N PRO A 45 -9.80 -4.89 12.33
CA PRO A 45 -10.52 -4.42 11.15
C PRO A 45 -9.68 -4.37 9.86
N ILE A 46 -8.47 -4.88 9.88
CA ILE A 46 -7.54 -4.93 8.74
C ILE A 46 -6.88 -6.30 8.68
N TYR A 47 -6.62 -6.78 7.46
CA TYR A 47 -5.82 -7.98 7.27
C TYR A 47 -4.33 -7.62 7.19
N GLU A 48 -3.55 -8.11 8.14
CA GLU A 48 -2.08 -8.01 8.13
C GLU A 48 -1.47 -9.22 8.84
N PRO A 49 -0.61 -10.00 8.17
CA PRO A 49 0.00 -11.19 8.76
C PRO A 49 0.67 -10.91 10.11
N GLY A 50 0.26 -11.67 11.14
CA GLY A 50 0.84 -11.61 12.48
C GLY A 50 0.32 -10.47 13.38
N LEU A 51 -0.48 -9.52 12.86
CA LEU A 51 -0.98 -8.39 13.64
C LEU A 51 -1.95 -8.82 14.74
N GLU A 52 -2.93 -9.67 14.41
CA GLU A 52 -3.96 -10.11 15.34
C GLU A 52 -3.36 -10.68 16.63
N SER A 53 -2.41 -11.61 16.52
CA SER A 53 -1.77 -12.23 17.67
C SER A 53 -1.03 -11.22 18.56
N ILE A 54 -0.42 -10.18 17.99
CA ILE A 54 0.27 -9.12 18.73
C ILE A 54 -0.74 -8.23 19.45
N VAL A 55 -1.81 -7.82 18.77
CA VAL A 55 -2.87 -6.99 19.34
C VAL A 55 -3.51 -7.71 20.54
N LEU A 56 -3.99 -8.94 20.35
CA LEU A 56 -4.66 -9.72 21.39
C LEU A 56 -3.78 -9.91 22.64
N ARG A 57 -2.52 -10.31 22.44
CA ARG A 57 -1.57 -10.53 23.54
C ARG A 57 -1.28 -9.24 24.31
N ASN A 58 -1.07 -8.13 23.61
CA ASN A 58 -0.72 -6.86 24.26
C ASN A 58 -1.94 -6.19 24.91
N HIS A 59 -3.13 -6.33 24.31
CA HIS A 59 -4.37 -5.88 24.94
C HIS A 59 -4.66 -6.67 26.22
N ALA A 60 -4.58 -7.98 26.20
CA ALA A 60 -4.77 -8.85 27.38
C ALA A 60 -3.77 -8.55 28.51
N SER A 61 -2.55 -8.12 28.17
CA SER A 61 -1.52 -7.74 29.17
C SER A 61 -1.62 -6.29 29.65
N GLY A 62 -2.59 -5.49 29.20
CA GLY A 62 -2.76 -4.08 29.54
C GLY A 62 -1.69 -3.14 28.98
N ARG A 63 -0.90 -3.59 28.00
CA ARG A 63 0.09 -2.74 27.30
C ARG A 63 -0.47 -2.01 26.08
N LEU A 64 -1.58 -2.47 25.52
CA LEU A 64 -2.28 -1.85 24.40
C LEU A 64 -3.74 -1.66 24.77
N ASP A 65 -4.25 -0.45 24.61
CA ASP A 65 -5.66 -0.16 24.83
C ASP A 65 -6.21 0.74 23.71
N PHE A 66 -7.54 0.80 23.60
CA PHE A 66 -8.27 1.51 22.55
C PHE A 66 -9.34 2.40 23.18
N THR A 67 -9.48 3.63 22.70
CA THR A 67 -10.46 4.57 23.27
C THR A 67 -10.93 5.61 22.24
N THR A 68 -12.10 6.17 22.50
CA THR A 68 -12.57 7.40 21.84
C THR A 68 -12.28 8.65 22.66
N GLU A 69 -11.81 8.48 23.91
CA GLU A 69 -11.61 9.55 24.88
C GLU A 69 -10.28 10.27 24.66
N VAL A 70 -10.33 11.44 24.03
CA VAL A 70 -9.14 12.20 23.61
C VAL A 70 -8.36 12.77 24.78
N ALA A 71 -9.01 13.43 25.73
CA ALA A 71 -8.35 14.14 26.85
C ALA A 71 -7.55 13.19 27.76
N PRO A 72 -8.10 12.05 28.25
CA PRO A 72 -7.32 11.09 29.02
C PRO A 72 -6.17 10.47 28.24
N ALA A 73 -6.35 10.23 26.93
CA ALA A 73 -5.33 9.68 26.09
C ALA A 73 -4.15 10.66 25.88
N ILE A 74 -4.42 11.97 25.73
CA ILE A 74 -3.37 13.00 25.67
C ILE A 74 -2.61 13.07 26.99
N ALA A 75 -3.32 13.04 28.13
CA ALA A 75 -2.69 13.04 29.45
C ALA A 75 -1.83 11.79 29.73
N HIS A 76 -2.12 10.65 29.07
CA HIS A 76 -1.34 9.42 29.18
C HIS A 76 0.02 9.53 28.48
N GLY A 77 0.07 10.13 27.28
CA GLY A 77 1.20 10.02 26.36
C GLY A 77 2.36 10.98 26.66
N GLU A 78 3.57 10.46 26.84
CA GLU A 78 4.83 11.21 26.74
C GLU A 78 5.16 11.56 25.28
N LEU A 79 4.70 10.70 24.35
CA LEU A 79 4.80 10.84 22.91
C LEU A 79 3.40 10.68 22.30
N LEU A 80 2.99 11.64 21.50
CA LEU A 80 1.66 11.69 20.86
C LEU A 80 1.82 11.54 19.35
N PHE A 81 1.49 10.37 18.82
CA PHE A 81 1.62 10.05 17.40
C PHE A 81 0.35 10.42 16.64
N ILE A 82 0.48 11.18 15.57
CA ILE A 82 -0.58 11.44 14.59
C ILE A 82 -0.41 10.43 13.45
N ALA A 83 -1.32 9.44 13.40
CA ALA A 83 -1.31 8.36 12.42
C ALA A 83 -2.68 8.22 11.74
N VAL A 84 -3.33 9.36 11.47
CA VAL A 84 -4.62 9.45 10.79
C VAL A 84 -4.46 9.42 9.27
N GLY A 85 -5.54 9.05 8.56
CA GLY A 85 -5.56 9.03 7.11
C GLY A 85 -5.38 10.42 6.50
N THR A 86 -4.68 10.47 5.38
CA THR A 86 -4.52 11.65 4.51
C THR A 86 -5.01 11.30 3.11
N PRO A 87 -6.35 11.18 2.92
CA PRO A 87 -6.90 10.86 1.60
C PRO A 87 -6.55 11.97 0.60
N PRO A 88 -6.58 11.69 -0.70
CA PRO A 88 -6.45 12.74 -1.70
C PRO A 88 -7.66 13.69 -1.63
N ASP A 89 -7.41 14.97 -1.73
CA ASP A 89 -8.43 16.00 -1.95
C ASP A 89 -8.86 16.02 -3.42
N GLU A 90 -9.88 16.79 -3.77
CA GLU A 90 -10.43 16.89 -5.14
C GLU A 90 -9.37 17.31 -6.17
N ASP A 91 -8.38 18.10 -5.78
CA ASP A 91 -7.28 18.54 -6.64
C ASP A 91 -6.09 17.55 -6.68
N GLY A 92 -6.15 16.43 -5.95
CA GLY A 92 -5.10 15.42 -5.82
C GLY A 92 -4.04 15.75 -4.76
N SER A 93 -4.16 16.86 -4.02
CA SER A 93 -3.35 17.12 -2.83
C SER A 93 -3.78 16.22 -1.66
N ALA A 94 -2.96 16.12 -0.61
CA ALA A 94 -3.35 15.39 0.58
C ALA A 94 -4.28 16.23 1.48
N ASP A 95 -5.46 15.70 1.82
CA ASP A 95 -6.37 16.33 2.79
C ASP A 95 -5.78 16.29 4.20
N MET A 96 -5.48 17.47 4.74
CA MET A 96 -4.82 17.64 6.03
C MET A 96 -5.78 17.87 7.20
N LYS A 97 -7.09 17.90 6.94
CA LYS A 97 -8.09 18.25 7.98
C LYS A 97 -8.00 17.35 9.21
N TYR A 98 -7.79 16.05 9.03
CA TYR A 98 -7.71 15.11 10.17
C TYR A 98 -6.43 15.30 10.98
N VAL A 99 -5.30 15.54 10.32
CA VAL A 99 -4.01 15.81 10.99
C VAL A 99 -4.10 17.09 11.83
N LEU A 100 -4.65 18.16 11.26
CA LEU A 100 -4.79 19.45 11.95
C LEU A 100 -5.84 19.40 13.05
N ALA A 101 -6.93 18.63 12.87
CA ALA A 101 -7.92 18.42 13.95
C ALA A 101 -7.32 17.70 15.16
N VAL A 102 -6.47 16.68 14.94
CA VAL A 102 -5.74 16.02 16.02
C VAL A 102 -4.75 17.00 16.68
N ALA A 103 -4.02 17.79 15.90
CA ALA A 103 -3.10 18.80 16.42
C ALA A 103 -3.83 19.83 17.32
N ALA A 104 -4.98 20.34 16.88
CA ALA A 104 -5.80 21.23 17.68
C ALA A 104 -6.29 20.53 18.98
N SER A 105 -6.77 19.29 18.89
CA SER A 105 -7.20 18.51 20.08
C SER A 105 -6.05 18.30 21.06
N ILE A 106 -4.82 18.09 20.59
CA ILE A 106 -3.63 18.04 21.44
C ILE A 106 -3.44 19.35 22.16
N GLY A 107 -3.46 20.49 21.46
CA GLY A 107 -3.33 21.82 22.08
C GLY A 107 -4.40 22.12 23.11
N GLN A 108 -5.65 21.68 22.87
CA GLN A 108 -6.79 21.86 23.81
C GLN A 108 -6.60 21.12 25.13
N HIS A 109 -5.90 20.00 25.14
CA HIS A 109 -5.81 19.13 26.33
C HIS A 109 -4.41 18.94 26.88
N LEU A 110 -3.37 19.48 26.21
CA LEU A 110 -2.00 19.33 26.66
C LEU A 110 -1.81 19.92 28.08
N GLY A 111 -1.25 19.10 28.99
CA GLY A 111 -1.03 19.47 30.39
C GLY A 111 0.44 19.61 30.82
N GLY A 112 1.39 19.26 29.97
CA GLY A 112 2.82 19.31 30.22
C GLY A 112 3.62 19.07 28.96
N TYR A 113 4.95 19.10 29.08
CA TYR A 113 5.82 18.87 27.93
C TYR A 113 5.56 17.51 27.28
N THR A 114 5.43 17.52 25.96
CA THR A 114 5.26 16.32 25.15
C THR A 114 5.93 16.47 23.78
N VAL A 115 6.15 15.36 23.09
CA VAL A 115 6.59 15.34 21.70
C VAL A 115 5.42 14.88 20.83
N VAL A 116 4.98 15.75 19.93
CA VAL A 116 3.97 15.45 18.92
C VAL A 116 4.68 14.86 17.70
N VAL A 117 4.36 13.63 17.36
CA VAL A 117 5.04 12.87 16.30
C VAL A 117 4.11 12.68 15.12
N ASN A 118 4.39 13.34 14.02
CA ASN A 118 3.65 13.15 12.79
C ASN A 118 4.13 11.89 12.07
N LYS A 119 3.29 10.84 12.11
CA LYS A 119 3.56 9.54 11.47
C LYS A 119 2.87 9.40 10.12
N SER A 120 1.78 10.12 9.90
CA SER A 120 1.05 10.16 8.64
C SER A 120 1.94 10.64 7.49
N THR A 121 1.69 10.13 6.28
CA THR A 121 2.34 10.67 5.07
C THR A 121 1.70 12.01 4.71
N VAL A 122 2.47 13.07 4.78
CA VAL A 122 2.00 14.45 4.72
C VAL A 122 2.86 15.33 3.83
N PRO A 123 2.30 16.38 3.22
CA PRO A 123 3.07 17.37 2.46
C PRO A 123 4.17 18.04 3.27
N VAL A 124 5.24 18.45 2.57
CA VAL A 124 6.36 19.20 3.16
C VAL A 124 5.85 20.50 3.81
N GLY A 125 6.29 20.77 5.03
CA GLY A 125 5.84 21.92 5.84
C GLY A 125 4.68 21.58 6.77
N THR A 126 4.22 20.35 6.83
CA THR A 126 3.14 19.95 7.75
C THR A 126 3.54 20.04 9.21
N ALA A 127 4.80 19.76 9.56
CA ALA A 127 5.27 19.93 10.93
C ALA A 127 5.10 21.37 11.45
N ASP A 128 5.31 22.37 10.58
CA ASP A 128 5.08 23.78 10.92
C ASP A 128 3.58 24.05 11.18
N ARG A 129 2.70 23.55 10.31
CA ARG A 129 1.25 23.69 10.48
C ARG A 129 0.73 22.98 11.73
N VAL A 130 1.26 21.82 12.07
CA VAL A 130 0.94 21.10 13.31
C VAL A 130 1.38 21.91 14.52
N ARG A 131 2.59 22.49 14.47
CA ARG A 131 3.11 23.36 15.55
C ARG A 131 2.22 24.59 15.74
N GLU A 132 1.84 25.25 14.66
CA GLU A 132 0.93 26.39 14.68
C GLU A 132 -0.45 26.03 15.27
N ALA A 133 -1.03 24.90 14.87
CA ALA A 133 -2.33 24.45 15.37
C ALA A 133 -2.31 24.16 16.89
N VAL A 134 -1.28 23.46 17.38
CA VAL A 134 -1.10 23.22 18.82
C VAL A 134 -0.88 24.53 19.57
N ALA A 135 0.00 25.41 19.07
CA ALA A 135 0.31 26.68 19.72
C ALA A 135 -0.90 27.62 19.80
N ALA A 136 -1.75 27.65 18.76
CA ALA A 136 -2.97 28.45 18.75
C ALA A 136 -3.94 28.07 19.88
N GLU A 137 -4.12 26.76 20.13
CA GLU A 137 -4.98 26.26 21.19
C GLU A 137 -4.39 26.52 22.60
N LEU A 138 -3.06 26.40 22.75
CA LEU A 138 -2.40 26.75 24.01
C LEU A 138 -2.55 28.23 24.32
N LEU A 139 -2.41 29.10 23.31
CA LEU A 139 -2.63 30.54 23.43
C LEU A 139 -4.09 30.84 23.81
N ALA A 140 -5.06 30.18 23.19
CA ALA A 140 -6.49 30.35 23.51
C ALA A 140 -6.82 29.94 24.96
N ARG A 141 -6.05 29.03 25.55
CA ARG A 141 -6.16 28.58 26.93
C ARG A 141 -5.37 29.47 27.93
N ASP A 142 -4.63 30.44 27.44
CA ASP A 142 -3.69 31.28 28.21
C ASP A 142 -2.68 30.44 29.05
N VAL A 143 -2.10 29.40 28.43
CA VAL A 143 -1.10 28.53 29.05
C VAL A 143 0.20 28.49 28.21
N ALA A 144 1.33 28.49 28.92
CA ALA A 144 2.68 28.37 28.31
C ALA A 144 3.22 26.97 28.58
N ILE A 145 2.91 26.03 27.69
CA ILE A 145 3.40 24.65 27.75
C ILE A 145 4.37 24.44 26.59
N GLU A 146 5.57 23.97 26.90
CA GLU A 146 6.56 23.58 25.87
C GLU A 146 6.15 22.25 25.24
N PHE A 147 6.35 22.14 23.93
CA PHE A 147 6.19 20.92 23.16
C PHE A 147 7.13 20.93 21.94
N ASP A 148 7.45 19.77 21.45
CA ASP A 148 8.19 19.60 20.19
C ASP A 148 7.30 18.91 19.13
N VAL A 149 7.54 19.22 17.86
CA VAL A 149 6.91 18.53 16.73
C VAL A 149 8.00 17.80 15.94
N VAL A 150 7.74 16.54 15.64
CA VAL A 150 8.65 15.65 14.92
C VAL A 150 7.95 15.05 13.72
N SER A 151 8.61 15.00 12.58
CA SER A 151 8.19 14.22 11.42
C SER A 151 8.87 12.85 11.46
N ASN A 152 8.09 11.78 11.60
CA ASN A 152 8.58 10.40 11.65
C ASN A 152 7.79 9.52 10.67
N PRO A 153 8.01 9.72 9.36
CA PRO A 153 7.26 8.99 8.33
C PRO A 153 7.46 7.48 8.46
N GLU A 154 6.42 6.73 8.07
CA GLU A 154 6.45 5.27 8.04
C GLU A 154 6.93 4.74 6.68
N PHE A 155 7.49 3.54 6.68
CA PHE A 155 7.90 2.80 5.48
C PHE A 155 7.38 1.37 5.51
N LEU A 156 6.20 1.19 6.08
CA LEU A 156 5.54 -0.11 6.22
C LEU A 156 5.01 -0.59 4.87
N LYS A 157 5.22 -1.86 4.58
CA LYS A 157 4.63 -2.51 3.40
C LYS A 157 3.40 -3.31 3.85
N GLU A 158 2.21 -2.98 3.38
CA GLU A 158 1.03 -3.80 3.61
C GLU A 158 1.33 -5.27 3.28
N GLY A 159 0.90 -6.19 4.14
CA GLY A 159 1.24 -7.62 4.03
C GLY A 159 2.61 -8.02 4.60
N ALA A 160 3.44 -7.06 5.03
CA ALA A 160 4.70 -7.29 5.74
C ALA A 160 4.96 -6.17 6.78
N ALA A 161 3.94 -5.39 7.15
CA ALA A 161 4.11 -4.20 7.97
C ALA A 161 4.51 -4.52 9.41
N VAL A 162 4.05 -5.63 9.97
CA VAL A 162 4.48 -6.09 11.30
C VAL A 162 5.99 -6.36 11.29
N GLU A 163 6.50 -7.07 10.29
CA GLU A 163 7.93 -7.36 10.18
C GLU A 163 8.74 -6.09 9.94
N ASP A 164 8.31 -5.22 9.02
CA ASP A 164 8.94 -3.94 8.74
C ASP A 164 8.97 -3.04 9.99
N CYS A 165 7.91 -3.05 10.81
CA CYS A 165 7.84 -2.27 12.04
C CYS A 165 8.78 -2.80 13.11
N LEU A 166 8.83 -4.14 13.30
CA LEU A 166 9.68 -4.78 14.30
C LEU A 166 11.16 -4.83 13.91
N ARG A 167 11.45 -4.83 12.60
CA ARG A 167 12.81 -4.90 12.03
C ARG A 167 12.99 -3.87 10.92
N PRO A 168 12.86 -2.58 11.21
CA PRO A 168 12.92 -1.54 10.18
C PRO A 168 14.30 -1.50 9.53
N ASP A 169 14.36 -1.30 8.20
CA ASP A 169 15.60 -1.05 7.49
C ASP A 169 16.19 0.31 7.89
N ARG A 170 15.32 1.28 8.17
CA ARG A 170 15.64 2.65 8.59
C ARG A 170 14.51 3.27 9.39
N ILE A 171 14.86 4.22 10.26
CA ILE A 171 13.91 5.04 11.03
C ILE A 171 14.25 6.50 10.72
N ILE A 172 13.41 7.19 9.97
CA ILE A 172 13.60 8.61 9.64
C ILE A 172 12.99 9.47 10.74
N VAL A 173 13.76 10.40 11.27
CA VAL A 173 13.32 11.35 12.30
C VAL A 173 13.70 12.77 11.88
N GLY A 174 12.70 13.54 11.51
CA GLY A 174 12.82 14.96 11.25
C GLY A 174 12.52 15.74 12.53
N ALA A 175 13.56 16.33 13.11
CA ALA A 175 13.43 17.08 14.35
C ALA A 175 14.55 18.10 14.51
N SER A 176 14.21 19.32 14.92
CA SER A 176 15.15 20.39 15.26
C SER A 176 15.55 20.39 16.76
N SER A 177 14.77 19.68 17.62
CA SER A 177 14.99 19.61 19.06
C SER A 177 15.83 18.39 19.46
N ALA A 178 16.97 18.60 20.11
CA ALA A 178 17.78 17.51 20.66
C ALA A 178 17.03 16.68 21.71
N ARG A 179 16.13 17.32 22.48
CA ARG A 179 15.28 16.66 23.49
C ARG A 179 14.28 15.70 22.82
N ALA A 180 13.65 16.12 21.73
CA ALA A 180 12.75 15.27 20.96
C ALA A 180 13.50 14.11 20.30
N VAL A 181 14.68 14.35 19.70
CA VAL A 181 15.54 13.30 19.14
C VAL A 181 15.91 12.26 20.20
N ALA A 182 16.29 12.70 21.42
CA ALA A 182 16.62 11.77 22.51
C ALA A 182 15.40 10.92 22.94
N ALA A 183 14.20 11.50 22.97
CA ALA A 183 12.96 10.77 23.28
C ALA A 183 12.67 9.69 22.21
N LEU A 184 12.79 10.02 20.92
CA LEU A 184 12.61 9.06 19.82
C LEU A 184 13.72 7.97 19.84
N ARG A 185 14.98 8.32 20.13
CA ARG A 185 16.06 7.33 20.31
C ARG A 185 15.72 6.33 21.41
N LYS A 186 15.20 6.80 22.54
CA LYS A 186 14.76 5.93 23.64
C LYS A 186 13.61 5.00 23.22
N LEU A 187 12.62 5.54 22.50
CA LEU A 187 11.49 4.76 22.00
C LEU A 187 11.94 3.67 21.02
N TYR A 188 12.81 4.03 20.08
CA TYR A 188 13.25 3.12 19.02
C TYR A 188 14.48 2.28 19.37
N ALA A 189 15.07 2.43 20.57
CA ALA A 189 16.22 1.64 21.00
C ALA A 189 16.03 0.12 20.86
N PRO A 190 14.85 -0.48 21.21
CA PRO A 190 14.64 -1.92 21.03
C PRO A 190 14.70 -2.40 19.59
N PHE A 191 14.46 -1.52 18.61
CA PHE A 191 14.47 -1.83 17.18
C PHE A 191 15.89 -1.72 16.56
N ASN A 192 16.84 -1.12 17.26
CA ASN A 192 18.22 -0.84 16.82
C ASN A 192 19.26 -1.85 17.36
N ARG A 193 18.92 -3.13 17.45
CA ARG A 193 19.75 -4.14 18.14
C ARG A 193 21.16 -4.34 17.54
N ASN A 194 21.31 -4.25 16.21
CA ASN A 194 22.56 -4.58 15.52
C ASN A 194 23.37 -3.35 15.14
N HIS A 195 22.72 -2.25 14.78
CA HIS A 195 23.32 -0.97 14.40
C HIS A 195 22.27 0.14 14.51
N ASP A 196 22.71 1.38 14.58
CA ASP A 196 21.81 2.52 14.59
C ASP A 196 21.18 2.70 13.19
N ARG A 197 19.86 2.52 13.11
CA ARG A 197 19.05 2.66 11.91
C ARG A 197 18.36 4.02 11.83
N MET A 198 18.59 4.86 12.84
CA MET A 198 17.95 6.15 12.96
C MET A 198 18.70 7.19 12.15
N VAL A 199 18.04 7.76 11.16
CA VAL A 199 18.55 8.87 10.35
C VAL A 199 17.84 10.13 10.80
N VAL A 200 18.59 11.04 11.42
CA VAL A 200 18.08 12.32 11.92
C VAL A 200 18.32 13.41 10.91
N MET A 201 17.31 14.21 10.63
CA MET A 201 17.33 15.33 9.70
C MET A 201 16.34 16.41 10.16
N ASP A 202 16.18 17.50 9.41
CA ASP A 202 15.11 18.47 9.65
C ASP A 202 13.75 17.91 9.25
N GLU A 203 12.67 18.52 9.74
CA GLU A 203 11.32 18.04 9.56
C GLU A 203 10.89 18.01 8.07
N ARG A 204 11.25 19.05 7.30
CA ARG A 204 10.89 19.15 5.88
C ARG A 204 11.60 18.10 5.03
N SER A 205 12.88 17.85 5.33
CA SER A 205 13.64 16.78 4.67
C SER A 205 13.07 15.40 4.98
N ALA A 206 12.60 15.15 6.21
CA ALA A 206 11.97 13.90 6.58
C ALA A 206 10.62 13.70 5.85
N GLU A 207 9.79 14.73 5.77
CA GLU A 207 8.53 14.72 5.02
C GLU A 207 8.78 14.44 3.53
N LEU A 208 9.74 15.12 2.91
CA LEU A 208 10.10 14.91 1.50
C LEU A 208 10.67 13.50 1.27
N THR A 209 11.44 12.96 2.21
CA THR A 209 12.06 11.63 2.09
C THR A 209 11.02 10.53 1.87
N LYS A 210 9.86 10.61 2.52
CA LYS A 210 8.79 9.62 2.32
C LYS A 210 8.26 9.66 0.89
N TYR A 211 7.92 10.83 0.39
CA TYR A 211 7.42 10.99 -0.98
C TYR A 211 8.46 10.60 -2.01
N ALA A 212 9.71 11.03 -1.84
CA ALA A 212 10.81 10.71 -2.75
C ALA A 212 11.06 9.19 -2.82
N ALA A 213 11.02 8.49 -1.67
CA ALA A 213 11.18 7.03 -1.63
C ALA A 213 10.05 6.32 -2.39
N ASN A 214 8.79 6.68 -2.14
CA ASN A 214 7.66 6.06 -2.83
C ASN A 214 7.65 6.39 -4.34
N ALA A 215 7.96 7.63 -4.71
CA ALA A 215 8.08 8.04 -6.10
C ALA A 215 9.21 7.28 -6.83
N MET A 216 10.36 7.06 -6.18
CA MET A 216 11.46 6.27 -6.77
C MET A 216 11.03 4.82 -7.01
N LEU A 217 10.35 4.20 -6.06
CA LEU A 217 9.85 2.82 -6.22
C LEU A 217 8.82 2.72 -7.35
N ALA A 218 7.88 3.67 -7.42
CA ALA A 218 6.90 3.76 -8.50
C ALA A 218 7.59 3.96 -9.86
N THR A 219 8.63 4.81 -9.92
CA THR A 219 9.42 5.04 -11.12
C THR A 219 10.08 3.76 -11.61
N LYS A 220 10.69 2.95 -10.74
CA LYS A 220 11.30 1.67 -11.10
C LYS A 220 10.28 0.72 -11.75
N ILE A 221 9.07 0.65 -11.20
CA ILE A 221 8.00 -0.20 -11.73
C ILE A 221 7.53 0.32 -13.11
N SER A 222 7.22 1.62 -13.22
CA SER A 222 6.78 2.21 -14.49
C SER A 222 7.86 2.11 -15.57
N PHE A 223 9.14 2.34 -15.22
CA PHE A 223 10.25 2.14 -16.14
C PHE A 223 10.29 0.70 -16.68
N MET A 224 10.17 -0.31 -15.82
CA MET A 224 10.19 -1.70 -16.26
C MET A 224 8.95 -2.08 -17.08
N ASN A 225 7.80 -1.49 -16.80
CA ASN A 225 6.59 -1.67 -17.61
C ASN A 225 6.76 -1.04 -19.00
N GLU A 226 7.40 0.11 -19.12
CA GLU A 226 7.74 0.72 -20.40
C GLU A 226 8.74 -0.15 -21.17
N ILE A 227 9.79 -0.66 -20.52
CA ILE A 227 10.74 -1.61 -21.12
C ILE A 227 10.04 -2.89 -21.58
N ALA A 228 9.06 -3.42 -20.82
CA ALA A 228 8.27 -4.58 -21.25
C ALA A 228 7.47 -4.30 -22.53
N ASN A 229 6.85 -3.12 -22.63
CA ASN A 229 6.11 -2.71 -23.82
C ASN A 229 7.04 -2.49 -25.04
N ILE A 230 8.28 -2.04 -24.83
CA ILE A 230 9.32 -1.97 -25.89
C ILE A 230 9.74 -3.38 -26.27
N ALA A 231 10.00 -4.26 -25.29
CA ALA A 231 10.41 -5.65 -25.51
C ALA A 231 9.42 -6.41 -26.42
N GLU A 232 8.12 -6.23 -26.22
CA GLU A 232 7.06 -6.79 -27.07
C GLU A 232 7.24 -6.40 -28.55
N ARG A 233 7.62 -5.14 -28.82
CA ARG A 233 7.76 -4.59 -30.18
C ARG A 233 9.04 -5.00 -30.88
N VAL A 234 10.12 -5.23 -30.10
CA VAL A 234 11.43 -5.60 -30.66
C VAL A 234 11.71 -7.11 -30.57
N GLY A 235 10.78 -7.90 -30.00
CA GLY A 235 10.90 -9.34 -29.87
C GLY A 235 11.88 -9.80 -28.76
N ALA A 236 12.14 -8.97 -27.75
CA ALA A 236 12.99 -9.30 -26.61
C ALA A 236 12.16 -9.83 -25.43
N ASP A 237 12.66 -10.81 -24.67
CA ASP A 237 12.05 -11.24 -23.42
C ASP A 237 12.46 -10.29 -22.28
N VAL A 238 11.48 -9.60 -21.71
CA VAL A 238 11.71 -8.62 -20.64
C VAL A 238 12.32 -9.23 -19.37
N GLU A 239 12.06 -10.52 -19.10
CA GLU A 239 12.64 -11.19 -17.94
C GLU A 239 14.15 -11.35 -18.06
N LEU A 240 14.65 -11.66 -19.27
CA LEU A 240 16.09 -11.70 -19.55
C LEU A 240 16.70 -10.31 -19.45
N VAL A 241 15.99 -9.27 -19.94
CA VAL A 241 16.41 -7.88 -19.80
C VAL A 241 16.48 -7.49 -18.31
N ARG A 242 15.45 -7.84 -17.52
CA ARG A 242 15.39 -7.59 -16.07
C ARG A 242 16.57 -8.23 -15.34
N GLN A 243 16.88 -9.50 -15.66
CA GLN A 243 18.03 -10.20 -15.07
C GLN A 243 19.35 -9.53 -15.47
N GLY A 244 19.50 -9.14 -16.72
CA GLY A 244 20.68 -8.47 -17.22
C GLY A 244 20.94 -7.14 -16.49
N ILE A 245 19.96 -6.24 -16.45
CA ILE A 245 20.14 -4.93 -15.78
C ILE A 245 20.21 -5.06 -14.25
N GLY A 246 19.47 -6.00 -13.66
CA GLY A 246 19.43 -6.22 -12.21
C GLY A 246 20.75 -6.76 -11.64
N SER A 247 21.59 -7.39 -12.48
CA SER A 247 22.93 -7.86 -12.10
C SER A 247 23.91 -6.72 -11.80
N ASP A 248 23.64 -5.50 -12.28
CA ASP A 248 24.40 -4.30 -11.90
C ASP A 248 24.01 -3.88 -10.47
N PRO A 249 24.95 -3.86 -9.50
CA PRO A 249 24.65 -3.50 -8.11
C PRO A 249 24.13 -2.06 -7.95
N ARG A 250 24.35 -1.18 -8.91
CA ARG A 250 23.80 0.20 -8.91
C ARG A 250 22.30 0.23 -9.18
N ILE A 251 21.75 -0.82 -9.83
CA ILE A 251 20.32 -0.99 -10.13
C ILE A 251 19.68 -1.95 -9.14
N GLY A 252 20.24 -3.17 -9.01
CA GLY A 252 19.75 -4.25 -8.16
C GLY A 252 18.43 -4.84 -8.65
N TYR A 253 18.03 -5.99 -8.07
CA TYR A 253 16.86 -6.75 -8.50
C TYR A 253 15.53 -6.28 -7.90
N HIS A 254 15.56 -5.41 -6.88
CA HIS A 254 14.35 -5.00 -6.19
C HIS A 254 13.55 -3.95 -6.98
N PHE A 255 12.23 -4.14 -7.03
CA PHE A 255 11.25 -3.23 -7.68
C PHE A 255 11.42 -3.06 -9.20
N ILE A 256 12.13 -3.96 -9.87
CA ILE A 256 12.27 -3.98 -11.33
C ILE A 256 11.49 -5.15 -11.96
N TYR A 257 10.30 -5.45 -11.46
CA TYR A 257 9.41 -6.48 -11.99
C TYR A 257 8.32 -5.82 -12.85
N PRO A 258 8.26 -6.11 -14.16
CA PRO A 258 7.17 -5.65 -15.00
C PRO A 258 5.89 -6.42 -14.67
N GLY A 259 4.74 -5.80 -14.87
CA GLY A 259 3.45 -6.42 -14.61
C GLY A 259 2.27 -5.57 -15.07
N ALA A 260 1.09 -5.85 -14.54
CA ALA A 260 -0.16 -5.15 -14.87
C ALA A 260 -0.29 -3.74 -14.29
N GLY A 261 0.79 -3.15 -13.81
CA GLY A 261 0.81 -1.86 -13.12
C GLY A 261 0.75 -1.99 -11.59
N TYR A 262 1.03 -0.88 -10.91
CA TYR A 262 0.94 -0.80 -9.46
C TYR A 262 -0.39 -0.18 -9.01
N GLY A 263 -0.84 -0.58 -7.81
CA GLY A 263 -1.99 -0.05 -7.11
C GLY A 263 -1.66 0.20 -5.64
N GLY A 264 -2.67 0.08 -4.80
CA GLY A 264 -2.59 0.29 -3.35
C GLY A 264 -2.80 1.74 -2.95
N SER A 265 -2.84 1.96 -1.65
CA SER A 265 -3.15 3.24 -1.03
C SER A 265 -2.01 4.26 -1.07
N CYS A 266 -0.77 3.82 -1.37
CA CYS A 266 0.42 4.67 -1.19
C CYS A 266 0.96 5.22 -2.51
N PHE A 267 1.42 4.35 -3.44
CA PHE A 267 2.15 4.82 -4.62
C PHE A 267 1.35 5.80 -5.49
N PRO A 268 0.09 5.50 -5.91
CA PRO A 268 -0.64 6.44 -6.73
C PRO A 268 -0.84 7.80 -6.06
N LYS A 269 -1.29 7.76 -4.79
CA LYS A 269 -1.55 8.98 -4.01
C LYS A 269 -0.28 9.81 -3.78
N ASP A 270 0.84 9.16 -3.41
CA ASP A 270 2.04 9.87 -3.01
C ASP A 270 2.79 10.46 -4.21
N VAL A 271 2.79 9.78 -5.37
CA VAL A 271 3.35 10.33 -6.62
C VAL A 271 2.56 11.55 -7.05
N GLN A 272 1.22 11.49 -7.05
CA GLN A 272 0.34 12.61 -7.39
C GLN A 272 0.52 13.78 -6.41
N ALA A 273 0.57 13.51 -5.10
CA ALA A 273 0.77 14.55 -4.10
C ALA A 273 2.13 15.26 -4.25
N LEU A 274 3.20 14.51 -4.59
CA LEU A 274 4.51 15.10 -4.84
C LEU A 274 4.53 15.94 -6.13
N GLU A 275 3.87 15.47 -7.19
CA GLU A 275 3.72 16.23 -8.44
C GLU A 275 2.97 17.53 -8.20
N ARG A 276 1.85 17.50 -7.45
CA ARG A 276 1.09 18.68 -7.06
C ARG A 276 1.89 19.65 -6.22
N ALA A 277 2.61 19.13 -5.22
CA ALA A 277 3.50 19.94 -4.38
C ALA A 277 4.59 20.65 -5.21
N ALA A 278 5.19 19.96 -6.17
CA ALA A 278 6.16 20.57 -7.08
C ALA A 278 5.53 21.70 -7.89
N HIS A 279 4.35 21.46 -8.48
CA HIS A 279 3.63 22.44 -9.28
C HIS A 279 3.24 23.69 -8.47
N SER A 280 2.76 23.53 -7.22
CA SER A 280 2.42 24.66 -6.33
C SER A 280 3.62 25.53 -5.96
N HIS A 281 4.84 24.99 -6.10
CA HIS A 281 6.10 25.70 -5.92
C HIS A 281 6.74 26.15 -7.25
N GLY A 282 5.99 26.12 -8.35
CA GLY A 282 6.45 26.59 -9.66
C GLY A 282 7.39 25.63 -10.40
N TYR A 283 7.44 24.35 -10.00
CA TYR A 283 8.28 23.33 -10.63
C TYR A 283 7.45 22.27 -11.36
N GLU A 284 7.70 22.05 -12.65
CA GLU A 284 7.08 20.99 -13.44
C GLU A 284 7.82 19.66 -13.23
N ALA A 285 7.22 18.74 -12.48
CA ALA A 285 7.80 17.44 -12.17
C ALA A 285 7.55 16.42 -13.31
N ARG A 286 8.16 16.64 -14.48
CA ARG A 286 7.92 15.88 -15.72
C ARG A 286 8.08 14.37 -15.56
N LEU A 287 9.08 13.92 -14.80
CA LEU A 287 9.31 12.49 -14.55
C LEU A 287 8.13 11.86 -13.81
N LEU A 288 7.60 12.53 -12.79
CA LEU A 288 6.47 12.00 -12.01
C LEU A 288 5.20 11.91 -12.85
N GLY A 289 4.92 12.93 -13.65
CA GLY A 289 3.80 12.88 -14.61
C GLY A 289 3.93 11.73 -15.63
N ALA A 290 5.15 11.47 -16.13
CA ALA A 290 5.41 10.34 -17.02
C ALA A 290 5.19 8.98 -16.29
N VAL A 291 5.64 8.85 -15.06
CA VAL A 291 5.47 7.63 -14.24
C VAL A 291 3.99 7.29 -14.07
N GLU A 292 3.15 8.28 -13.74
CA GLU A 292 1.70 8.10 -13.61
C GLU A 292 1.03 7.78 -14.96
N ALA A 293 1.42 8.43 -16.04
CA ALA A 293 0.90 8.15 -17.36
C ALA A 293 1.19 6.70 -17.81
N VAL A 294 2.42 6.23 -17.62
CA VAL A 294 2.81 4.85 -17.91
C VAL A 294 2.03 3.86 -17.07
N ASN A 295 1.88 4.09 -15.75
CA ASN A 295 1.14 3.20 -14.88
C ASN A 295 -0.35 3.11 -15.26
N ARG A 296 -0.97 4.25 -15.59
CA ARG A 296 -2.37 4.30 -16.04
C ARG A 296 -2.58 3.47 -17.31
N GLN A 297 -1.69 3.60 -18.28
CA GLN A 297 -1.73 2.81 -19.50
C GLN A 297 -1.52 1.32 -19.21
N GLN A 298 -0.57 1.01 -18.32
CA GLN A 298 -0.21 -0.38 -17.99
C GLN A 298 -1.34 -1.16 -17.32
N LYS A 299 -2.17 -0.51 -16.52
CA LYS A 299 -3.36 -1.15 -15.91
C LYS A 299 -4.37 -1.66 -16.95
N GLY A 300 -4.38 -1.11 -18.16
CA GLY A 300 -5.19 -1.57 -19.29
C GLY A 300 -4.59 -2.75 -20.09
N LYS A 301 -3.35 -3.12 -19.83
CA LYS A 301 -2.59 -4.07 -20.68
C LYS A 301 -3.20 -5.46 -20.74
N LEU A 302 -3.65 -6.02 -19.61
CA LEU A 302 -4.28 -7.35 -19.62
C LEU A 302 -5.58 -7.35 -20.43
N PHE A 303 -6.39 -6.32 -20.30
CA PHE A 303 -7.60 -6.19 -21.12
C PHE A 303 -7.27 -6.10 -22.61
N GLU A 304 -6.23 -5.36 -22.98
CA GLU A 304 -5.74 -5.29 -24.38
C GLU A 304 -5.35 -6.67 -24.91
N LEU A 305 -4.58 -7.46 -24.14
CA LEU A 305 -4.15 -8.79 -24.53
C LEU A 305 -5.33 -9.76 -24.68
N ILE A 306 -6.27 -9.77 -23.72
CA ILE A 306 -7.47 -10.60 -23.74
C ILE A 306 -8.37 -10.20 -24.93
N SER A 307 -8.60 -8.91 -25.13
CA SER A 307 -9.44 -8.41 -26.22
C SER A 307 -8.85 -8.79 -27.59
N ARG A 308 -7.54 -8.70 -27.77
CA ARG A 308 -6.88 -9.14 -29.01
C ARG A 308 -7.00 -10.65 -29.23
N HIS A 309 -6.89 -11.46 -28.20
CA HIS A 309 -7.05 -12.91 -28.30
C HIS A 309 -8.43 -13.31 -28.84
N PHE A 310 -9.44 -12.57 -28.49
CA PHE A 310 -10.81 -12.79 -28.96
C PHE A 310 -11.24 -11.87 -30.14
N ASP A 311 -10.31 -11.23 -30.84
CA ASP A 311 -10.59 -10.28 -31.92
C ASP A 311 -11.66 -9.24 -31.55
N GLY A 312 -11.66 -8.79 -30.29
CA GLY A 312 -12.62 -7.84 -29.72
C GLY A 312 -13.99 -8.45 -29.38
N GLN A 313 -14.21 -9.75 -29.58
CA GLN A 313 -15.49 -10.42 -29.35
C GLN A 313 -15.59 -10.94 -27.91
N LEU A 314 -15.74 -10.03 -26.95
CA LEU A 314 -15.79 -10.35 -25.50
C LEU A 314 -17.22 -10.59 -24.98
N LYS A 315 -18.25 -10.16 -25.71
CA LYS A 315 -19.64 -10.32 -25.26
C LYS A 315 -19.98 -11.78 -25.05
N GLY A 316 -20.42 -12.13 -23.84
CA GLY A 316 -20.80 -13.49 -23.45
C GLY A 316 -19.60 -14.40 -23.12
N ARG A 317 -18.36 -13.92 -23.20
CA ARG A 317 -17.19 -14.64 -22.72
C ARG A 317 -17.11 -14.62 -21.20
N THR A 318 -16.56 -15.66 -20.61
CA THR A 318 -16.30 -15.75 -19.17
C THR A 318 -14.80 -15.81 -18.91
N ILE A 319 -14.30 -14.87 -18.13
CA ILE A 319 -12.88 -14.78 -17.79
C ILE A 319 -12.67 -15.23 -16.35
N ALA A 320 -11.89 -16.29 -16.14
CA ALA A 320 -11.37 -16.63 -14.82
C ALA A 320 -10.33 -15.61 -14.41
N LEU A 321 -10.43 -15.08 -13.19
CA LEU A 321 -9.50 -14.07 -12.67
C LEU A 321 -8.93 -14.53 -11.35
N TRP A 322 -7.62 -14.67 -11.27
CA TRP A 322 -6.87 -15.00 -10.06
C TRP A 322 -6.15 -13.77 -9.53
N GLY A 323 -6.56 -13.32 -8.34
CA GLY A 323 -6.01 -12.17 -7.65
C GLY A 323 -6.82 -10.90 -7.87
N LEU A 324 -7.33 -10.35 -6.77
CA LEU A 324 -8.15 -9.14 -6.71
C LEU A 324 -7.44 -8.01 -5.97
N ALA A 325 -6.76 -8.34 -4.85
CA ALA A 325 -5.92 -7.40 -4.13
C ALA A 325 -4.78 -6.86 -5.01
N PHE A 326 -4.32 -5.63 -4.75
CA PHE A 326 -3.27 -5.00 -5.56
C PHE A 326 -1.91 -5.72 -5.47
N LYS A 327 -1.68 -6.50 -4.40
CA LYS A 327 -0.52 -7.36 -4.17
C LYS A 327 -0.86 -8.49 -3.18
N PRO A 328 0.02 -9.50 -3.00
CA PRO A 328 -0.20 -10.56 -2.02
C PRO A 328 -0.19 -10.08 -0.55
N ASN A 329 -0.81 -10.88 0.31
CA ASN A 329 -0.85 -10.72 1.77
C ASN A 329 -1.57 -9.45 2.25
N THR A 330 -2.53 -8.96 1.48
CA THR A 330 -3.45 -7.88 1.84
C THR A 330 -4.80 -8.11 1.18
N ASP A 331 -5.85 -7.53 1.72
CA ASP A 331 -7.19 -7.45 1.14
C ASP A 331 -7.43 -6.12 0.39
N ASP A 332 -6.43 -5.22 0.37
CA ASP A 332 -6.56 -3.88 -0.22
C ASP A 332 -6.71 -3.91 -1.73
N MET A 333 -7.83 -3.38 -2.21
CA MET A 333 -8.17 -3.26 -3.63
C MET A 333 -8.08 -1.82 -4.17
N ARG A 334 -7.62 -0.86 -3.37
CA ARG A 334 -7.50 0.53 -3.82
C ARG A 334 -6.53 0.62 -5.00
N GLU A 335 -6.98 1.25 -6.08
CA GLU A 335 -6.19 1.39 -7.32
C GLU A 335 -5.64 0.05 -7.89
N ALA A 336 -6.21 -1.11 -7.50
CA ALA A 336 -5.76 -2.41 -7.96
C ALA A 336 -6.00 -2.58 -9.47
N PRO A 337 -5.03 -3.13 -10.24
CA PRO A 337 -5.19 -3.43 -11.66
C PRO A 337 -6.37 -4.36 -11.95
N SER A 338 -6.70 -5.26 -11.02
CA SER A 338 -7.86 -6.15 -11.10
C SER A 338 -9.18 -5.40 -11.27
N ARG A 339 -9.36 -4.27 -10.60
CA ARG A 339 -10.55 -3.44 -10.70
C ARG A 339 -10.73 -2.90 -12.11
N GLN A 340 -9.67 -2.30 -12.66
CA GLN A 340 -9.70 -1.77 -14.03
C GLN A 340 -9.94 -2.88 -15.06
N LEU A 341 -9.36 -4.06 -14.86
CA LEU A 341 -9.60 -5.21 -15.72
C LEU A 341 -11.05 -5.68 -15.66
N MET A 342 -11.61 -5.89 -14.46
CA MET A 342 -13.00 -6.32 -14.30
C MET A 342 -13.98 -5.32 -14.93
N GLU A 343 -13.81 -4.04 -14.63
CA GLU A 343 -14.67 -2.97 -15.16
C GLU A 343 -14.60 -2.90 -16.71
N ALA A 344 -13.42 -3.08 -17.29
CA ALA A 344 -13.26 -3.11 -18.74
C ALA A 344 -13.90 -4.36 -19.37
N LEU A 345 -13.79 -5.53 -18.73
CA LEU A 345 -14.42 -6.77 -19.17
C LEU A 345 -15.95 -6.68 -19.13
N TRP A 346 -16.51 -6.16 -18.04
CA TRP A 346 -17.97 -5.95 -17.92
C TRP A 346 -18.50 -4.96 -18.96
N ASN A 347 -17.77 -3.85 -19.18
CA ASN A 347 -18.15 -2.88 -20.23
C ASN A 347 -18.10 -3.48 -21.64
N ALA A 348 -17.30 -4.51 -21.86
CA ALA A 348 -17.24 -5.27 -23.12
C ALA A 348 -18.28 -6.42 -23.18
N GLY A 349 -19.11 -6.61 -22.13
CA GLY A 349 -20.14 -7.64 -22.06
C GLY A 349 -19.62 -9.02 -21.68
N ALA A 350 -18.43 -9.13 -21.10
CA ALA A 350 -17.88 -10.35 -20.55
C ALA A 350 -18.33 -10.58 -19.10
N GLN A 351 -18.27 -11.82 -18.66
CA GLN A 351 -18.45 -12.24 -17.27
C GLN A 351 -17.11 -12.52 -16.61
N VAL A 352 -17.04 -12.35 -15.29
CA VAL A 352 -15.84 -12.61 -14.49
C VAL A 352 -16.14 -13.64 -13.41
N ARG A 353 -15.29 -14.65 -13.31
CA ARG A 353 -15.26 -15.61 -12.20
C ARG A 353 -13.95 -15.40 -11.45
N ALA A 354 -13.99 -14.80 -10.27
CA ALA A 354 -12.80 -14.35 -9.57
C ALA A 354 -12.53 -15.15 -8.29
N PHE A 355 -11.25 -15.35 -8.04
CA PHE A 355 -10.75 -15.86 -6.76
C PHE A 355 -9.60 -15.00 -6.24
N ASP A 356 -9.67 -14.69 -4.96
CA ASP A 356 -8.56 -14.09 -4.20
C ASP A 356 -8.58 -14.68 -2.78
N PRO A 357 -7.43 -14.99 -2.19
CA PRO A 357 -7.38 -15.53 -0.82
C PRO A 357 -7.99 -14.63 0.26
N GLU A 358 -7.91 -13.29 0.11
CA GLU A 358 -8.27 -12.33 1.16
C GLU A 358 -9.27 -11.25 0.71
N ALA A 359 -9.23 -10.83 -0.56
CA ALA A 359 -9.97 -9.64 -1.03
C ALA A 359 -11.42 -9.91 -1.47
N ARG A 360 -11.97 -11.09 -1.17
CA ARG A 360 -13.34 -11.46 -1.56
C ARG A 360 -14.39 -10.55 -0.92
N GLU A 361 -14.32 -10.37 0.40
CA GLU A 361 -15.26 -9.52 1.14
C GLU A 361 -15.17 -8.05 0.70
N GLU A 362 -13.94 -7.57 0.50
CA GLU A 362 -13.72 -6.21 0.00
C GLU A 362 -14.28 -6.04 -1.42
N THR A 363 -14.16 -7.06 -2.28
CA THR A 363 -14.77 -7.04 -3.62
C THR A 363 -16.29 -6.97 -3.53
N HIS A 364 -16.90 -7.76 -2.66
CA HIS A 364 -18.34 -7.71 -2.44
C HIS A 364 -18.79 -6.36 -1.88
N ARG A 365 -18.03 -5.77 -0.98
CA ARG A 365 -18.28 -4.43 -0.45
C ARG A 365 -18.23 -3.35 -1.53
N LEU A 366 -17.30 -3.45 -2.48
CA LEU A 366 -17.10 -2.45 -3.55
C LEU A 366 -18.14 -2.56 -4.68
N TYR A 367 -18.52 -3.79 -5.07
CA TYR A 367 -19.30 -4.01 -6.27
C TYR A 367 -20.71 -4.58 -5.98
N GLY A 368 -20.98 -5.06 -4.76
CA GLY A 368 -22.23 -5.70 -4.39
C GLY A 368 -22.49 -7.00 -5.16
N GLU A 369 -23.75 -7.41 -5.21
CA GLU A 369 -24.22 -8.52 -6.04
C GLU A 369 -24.31 -8.08 -7.49
N ARG A 370 -23.70 -8.86 -8.40
CA ARG A 370 -23.70 -8.63 -9.85
C ARG A 370 -23.94 -9.93 -10.61
N GLU A 371 -24.71 -9.86 -11.68
CA GLU A 371 -24.97 -11.03 -12.56
C GLU A 371 -23.72 -11.42 -13.38
N ASP A 372 -22.79 -10.47 -13.61
CA ASP A 372 -21.58 -10.63 -14.38
C ASP A 372 -20.32 -10.87 -13.52
N LEU A 373 -20.48 -11.10 -12.19
CA LEU A 373 -19.41 -11.42 -11.26
C LEU A 373 -19.76 -12.62 -10.38
N VAL A 374 -18.91 -13.63 -10.40
CA VAL A 374 -18.96 -14.78 -9.47
C VAL A 374 -17.69 -14.76 -8.62
N LEU A 375 -17.82 -14.58 -7.32
CA LEU A 375 -16.72 -14.69 -6.35
C LEU A 375 -16.63 -16.13 -5.86
N CYS A 376 -15.51 -16.79 -6.15
CA CYS A 376 -15.26 -18.20 -5.88
C CYS A 376 -14.51 -18.39 -4.56
N ASP A 377 -14.69 -19.54 -3.89
CA ASP A 377 -13.99 -19.90 -2.66
C ASP A 377 -12.62 -20.53 -2.92
N LYS A 378 -12.40 -21.05 -4.13
CA LYS A 378 -11.16 -21.74 -4.51
C LYS A 378 -10.73 -21.37 -5.91
N PRO A 379 -9.41 -21.36 -6.21
CA PRO A 379 -8.91 -20.94 -7.53
C PRO A 379 -9.41 -21.84 -8.67
N HIS A 380 -9.58 -23.15 -8.45
CA HIS A 380 -10.09 -24.05 -9.49
C HIS A 380 -11.58 -23.83 -9.80
N GLU A 381 -12.37 -23.36 -8.86
CA GLU A 381 -13.78 -23.02 -9.08
C GLU A 381 -13.96 -21.86 -10.07
N ALA A 382 -13.01 -20.93 -10.06
CA ALA A 382 -13.02 -19.81 -11.00
C ALA A 382 -12.84 -20.27 -12.46
N LEU A 383 -12.17 -21.42 -12.68
CA LEU A 383 -11.93 -21.97 -14.02
C LEU A 383 -13.18 -22.62 -14.63
N HIS A 384 -14.15 -23.08 -13.82
CA HIS A 384 -15.30 -23.81 -14.32
C HIS A 384 -16.19 -22.91 -15.19
N GLY A 385 -16.34 -23.28 -16.45
CA GLY A 385 -17.12 -22.54 -17.43
C GLY A 385 -16.45 -21.25 -17.92
N ALA A 386 -15.18 -21.05 -17.59
CA ALA A 386 -14.42 -19.91 -18.09
C ALA A 386 -13.77 -20.23 -19.46
N ASP A 387 -13.66 -19.21 -20.28
CA ASP A 387 -12.97 -19.31 -21.57
C ASP A 387 -11.44 -19.32 -21.36
N VAL A 388 -10.91 -18.36 -20.61
CA VAL A 388 -9.47 -18.15 -20.35
C VAL A 388 -9.21 -17.79 -18.89
N LEU A 389 -7.93 -17.85 -18.48
CA LEU A 389 -7.46 -17.43 -17.15
C LEU A 389 -6.62 -16.15 -17.23
N ALA A 390 -6.97 -15.16 -16.42
CA ALA A 390 -6.14 -13.97 -16.13
C ALA A 390 -5.56 -14.04 -14.71
N VAL A 391 -4.26 -13.84 -14.56
CA VAL A 391 -3.56 -13.77 -13.26
C VAL A 391 -3.13 -12.33 -13.04
N VAL A 392 -3.66 -11.69 -11.98
CA VAL A 392 -3.46 -10.25 -11.73
C VAL A 392 -2.62 -9.97 -10.49
N THR A 393 -2.63 -10.88 -9.51
CA THR A 393 -1.86 -10.75 -8.27
C THR A 393 -0.99 -12.00 -8.06
N GLU A 394 0.25 -11.79 -7.64
CA GLU A 394 1.26 -12.85 -7.52
C GLU A 394 1.17 -13.61 -6.18
N TRP A 395 -0.02 -14.03 -5.79
CA TRP A 395 -0.21 -14.84 -4.59
C TRP A 395 0.62 -16.11 -4.61
N LYS A 396 1.16 -16.50 -3.45
CA LYS A 396 1.94 -17.74 -3.33
C LYS A 396 1.17 -18.97 -3.79
N ALA A 397 -0.14 -18.99 -3.56
CA ALA A 397 -1.03 -20.07 -3.98
C ALA A 397 -1.13 -20.26 -5.51
N PHE A 398 -0.77 -19.24 -6.31
CA PHE A 398 -0.83 -19.29 -7.76
C PHE A 398 0.49 -19.71 -8.41
N ARG A 399 1.59 -19.83 -7.66
CA ARG A 399 2.93 -20.04 -8.22
C ARG A 399 3.18 -21.45 -8.78
N SER A 400 2.42 -22.44 -8.34
CA SER A 400 2.59 -23.83 -8.78
C SER A 400 1.23 -24.46 -9.07
N PRO A 401 0.52 -23.99 -10.11
CA PRO A 401 -0.79 -24.50 -10.44
C PRO A 401 -0.68 -25.84 -11.19
N ASP A 402 -1.78 -26.59 -11.19
CA ASP A 402 -1.94 -27.76 -12.07
C ASP A 402 -2.31 -27.29 -13.48
N PHE A 403 -1.31 -27.12 -14.36
CA PHE A 403 -1.52 -26.70 -15.74
C PHE A 403 -2.37 -27.71 -16.55
N ALA A 404 -2.28 -29.02 -16.25
CA ALA A 404 -3.10 -30.02 -16.93
C ALA A 404 -4.59 -29.83 -16.59
N HIS A 405 -4.89 -29.55 -15.33
CA HIS A 405 -6.23 -29.23 -14.89
C HIS A 405 -6.76 -27.93 -15.51
N ILE A 406 -5.93 -26.86 -15.52
CA ILE A 406 -6.30 -25.58 -16.17
C ILE A 406 -6.65 -25.80 -17.63
N ARG A 407 -5.78 -26.52 -18.36
CA ARG A 407 -6.00 -26.85 -19.78
C ARG A 407 -7.29 -27.63 -20.01
N ALA A 408 -7.58 -28.61 -19.16
CA ALA A 408 -8.75 -29.47 -19.32
C ALA A 408 -10.08 -28.75 -18.99
N THR A 409 -10.02 -27.66 -18.20
CA THR A 409 -11.19 -26.97 -17.68
C THR A 409 -11.58 -25.74 -18.50
N LEU A 410 -10.59 -24.99 -19.05
CA LEU A 410 -10.85 -23.80 -19.85
C LEU A 410 -11.39 -24.17 -21.25
N ALA A 411 -12.35 -23.38 -21.75
CA ALA A 411 -12.89 -23.57 -23.11
C ALA A 411 -11.84 -23.21 -24.18
N GLU A 412 -11.05 -22.16 -23.96
CA GLU A 412 -9.89 -21.76 -24.76
C GLU A 412 -8.66 -21.77 -23.86
N PRO A 413 -7.77 -22.80 -23.95
CA PRO A 413 -6.70 -22.98 -22.99
C PRO A 413 -5.60 -21.92 -23.15
N ALA A 414 -5.82 -20.75 -22.52
CA ALA A 414 -4.92 -19.61 -22.52
C ALA A 414 -4.80 -18.98 -21.13
N ILE A 415 -3.59 -18.54 -20.80
CA ILE A 415 -3.26 -17.81 -19.57
C ILE A 415 -2.73 -16.41 -19.93
N PHE A 416 -3.34 -15.38 -19.34
CA PHE A 416 -2.91 -13.98 -19.40
C PHE A 416 -2.28 -13.63 -18.05
N ASP A 417 -0.96 -13.61 -17.99
CA ASP A 417 -0.22 -13.47 -16.74
C ASP A 417 0.31 -12.05 -16.56
N GLY A 418 -0.42 -11.29 -15.78
CA GLY A 418 -0.09 -9.89 -15.44
C GLY A 418 1.05 -9.73 -14.46
N ARG A 419 1.67 -10.82 -13.99
CA ARG A 419 2.77 -10.79 -13.02
C ARG A 419 4.01 -11.60 -13.46
N ASN A 420 3.95 -12.20 -14.64
CA ASN A 420 5.02 -13.04 -15.19
C ASN A 420 5.47 -14.15 -14.22
N LEU A 421 4.46 -14.82 -13.58
CA LEU A 421 4.71 -15.86 -12.59
C LEU A 421 5.30 -17.13 -13.19
N TYR A 422 4.93 -17.42 -14.44
CA TYR A 422 5.20 -18.70 -15.08
C TYR A 422 6.27 -18.59 -16.18
N ASP A 423 7.00 -19.70 -16.35
CA ASP A 423 7.87 -19.84 -17.52
C ASP A 423 7.01 -20.13 -18.75
N PRO A 424 7.13 -19.32 -19.83
CA PRO A 424 6.35 -19.52 -21.05
C PRO A 424 6.52 -20.91 -21.67
N ALA A 425 7.75 -21.48 -21.62
CA ALA A 425 8.03 -22.79 -22.20
C ALA A 425 7.28 -23.90 -21.45
N VAL A 426 7.25 -23.84 -20.11
CA VAL A 426 6.54 -24.82 -19.26
C VAL A 426 5.04 -24.77 -19.51
N VAL A 427 4.47 -23.57 -19.63
CA VAL A 427 3.02 -23.40 -19.87
C VAL A 427 2.64 -23.87 -21.27
N GLU A 428 3.44 -23.54 -22.28
CA GLU A 428 3.19 -23.96 -23.67
C GLU A 428 3.40 -25.47 -23.86
N GLU A 429 4.37 -26.10 -23.17
CA GLU A 429 4.55 -27.55 -23.15
C GLU A 429 3.33 -28.27 -22.53
N ALA A 430 2.68 -27.67 -21.54
CA ALA A 430 1.43 -28.17 -20.99
C ALA A 430 0.22 -27.97 -21.93
N GLY A 431 0.39 -27.36 -23.11
CA GLY A 431 -0.63 -27.15 -24.12
C GLY A 431 -1.52 -25.94 -23.89
N LEU A 432 -1.04 -24.95 -23.14
CA LEU A 432 -1.71 -23.68 -22.88
C LEU A 432 -1.04 -22.55 -23.66
N ALA A 433 -1.82 -21.66 -24.25
CA ALA A 433 -1.29 -20.41 -24.80
C ALA A 433 -0.89 -19.46 -23.65
N TYR A 434 0.32 -18.90 -23.68
CA TYR A 434 0.79 -18.01 -22.61
C TYR A 434 1.06 -16.59 -23.10
N TYR A 435 0.41 -15.63 -22.46
CA TYR A 435 0.54 -14.19 -22.68
C TYR A 435 1.04 -13.51 -21.43
N GLY A 436 2.35 -13.26 -21.33
CA GLY A 436 2.94 -12.49 -20.24
C GLY A 436 3.10 -11.01 -20.60
N ILE A 437 3.50 -10.20 -19.65
CA ILE A 437 3.86 -8.79 -19.89
C ILE A 437 5.30 -8.75 -20.43
N GLY A 438 5.46 -8.41 -21.71
CA GLY A 438 6.76 -8.37 -22.37
C GLY A 438 7.42 -9.73 -22.61
N ARG A 439 6.64 -10.83 -22.64
CA ARG A 439 7.15 -12.19 -22.87
C ARG A 439 6.07 -13.16 -23.35
N GLY A 440 6.49 -14.36 -23.77
CA GLY A 440 5.58 -15.39 -24.31
C GLY A 440 4.96 -14.95 -25.64
N ARG A 441 3.67 -15.27 -25.83
CA ARG A 441 2.97 -14.93 -27.10
C ARG A 441 2.72 -13.43 -27.27
N SER A 442 2.85 -12.63 -26.22
CA SER A 442 2.77 -11.17 -26.33
C SER A 442 3.83 -10.59 -27.27
N LEU A 443 4.98 -11.26 -27.43
CA LEU A 443 6.04 -10.89 -28.37
C LEU A 443 5.68 -11.10 -29.85
N ARG A 444 4.60 -11.83 -30.17
CA ARG A 444 4.18 -12.17 -31.52
C ARG A 444 3.05 -11.30 -32.06
N ILE A 445 2.53 -10.41 -31.22
CA ILE A 445 1.36 -9.57 -31.54
C ILE A 445 1.73 -8.32 -32.35
N SER A 446 3.03 -8.06 -32.54
CA SER A 446 3.54 -6.80 -33.11
C SER A 446 3.84 -6.82 -34.63
N ASN A 447 3.34 -7.83 -35.38
CA ASN A 447 3.49 -7.88 -36.84
C ASN A 447 2.15 -7.79 -37.53
#